data_54913eae19dbaf8ea9bfb980bb6eec66
#
_entry.id   54913eae19dbaf8ea9bfb980bb6eec66
#
_cell.length_a   1.000
_cell.length_b   1.000
_cell.length_c   1.000
_cell.angle_alpha   90.00
_cell.angle_beta   90.00
_cell.angle_gamma   90.00
#
_symmetry.space_group_name_H-M   'P 1'
#
loop_
_entity.id
_entity.type
_entity.pdbx_description
1 polymer ?
#
loop_
_entity_poly.entity_id
_entity_poly.type
_entity_poly.pdbx_seq_one_letter_code
_entity_poly.pdbx_strand_id
1 'polypeptide(L)'
;LSGSVQDYQDFFKALEQASPVPIGFEDIEGGAHGYFHLLDNRIAIQEGMSQLQTIKTAIHEIAHAKLHAIDPNDPEQTNRPDSRTREVQAESVAYAVCQHYGLDTSEYSFGYVAGWSSGRELAELKASLEIIRSAAHELISALDEHLAELRQQREADLSAAQEAAFALDNGSILFIQTCDSGYDYTLYGPDNKALDGGQLDAPGLTLPDAGQEALNPVSYTHLTLPTIRL
;
A
#
# COMPACT_ATOMS: atom_id res chain seq x y z
N LEU A 1 -10.80 -10.25 -7.08
CA LEU A 1 -10.94 -9.50 -5.84
C LEU A 1 -11.52 -8.12 -6.11
N SER A 2 -12.39 -7.63 -5.23
CA SER A 2 -12.97 -6.28 -5.29
C SER A 2 -12.74 -5.61 -3.94
N GLY A 3 -12.46 -4.29 -3.93
CA GLY A 3 -12.29 -3.52 -2.70
C GLY A 3 -11.38 -2.32 -2.87
N SER A 4 -11.57 -1.34 -2.00
CA SER A 4 -10.66 -0.22 -1.80
C SER A 4 -9.64 -0.56 -0.71
N VAL A 5 -8.49 0.06 -0.76
CA VAL A 5 -7.43 -0.08 0.24
C VAL A 5 -7.22 1.29 0.87
N GLN A 6 -7.24 1.33 2.20
CA GLN A 6 -6.94 2.56 2.92
C GLN A 6 -5.50 3.01 2.59
N ASP A 7 -5.33 4.31 2.34
CA ASP A 7 -4.04 4.90 1.95
C ASP A 7 -3.36 4.20 0.75
N TYR A 8 -4.18 3.79 -0.23
CA TYR A 8 -3.74 3.02 -1.41
C TYR A 8 -2.51 3.62 -2.08
N GLN A 9 -2.47 4.93 -2.27
CA GLN A 9 -1.37 5.58 -2.97
C GLN A 9 -0.04 5.43 -2.22
N ASP A 10 -0.04 5.62 -0.90
CA ASP A 10 1.15 5.45 -0.08
C ASP A 10 1.57 3.98 -0.01
N PHE A 11 0.59 3.09 0.09
CA PHE A 11 0.87 1.64 0.11
C PHE A 11 1.48 1.18 -1.22
N PHE A 12 0.93 1.64 -2.35
CA PHE A 12 1.46 1.30 -3.67
C PHE A 12 2.86 1.89 -3.88
N LYS A 13 3.09 3.14 -3.46
CA LYS A 13 4.42 3.78 -3.50
C LYS A 13 5.44 3.02 -2.64
N ALA A 14 5.06 2.54 -1.46
CA ALA A 14 5.92 1.69 -0.64
C ALA A 14 6.24 0.35 -1.33
N LEU A 15 5.27 -0.26 -2.04
CA LEU A 15 5.51 -1.44 -2.87
C LEU A 15 6.51 -1.18 -4.00
N GLU A 16 6.40 -0.05 -4.70
CA GLU A 16 7.36 0.34 -5.74
C GLU A 16 8.78 0.48 -5.16
N GLN A 17 8.92 1.06 -3.96
CA GLN A 17 10.21 1.22 -3.28
C GLN A 17 10.78 -0.11 -2.77
N ALA A 18 9.92 -1.03 -2.29
CA ALA A 18 10.32 -2.36 -1.82
C ALA A 18 10.58 -3.35 -2.97
N SER A 19 10.14 -3.04 -4.18
CA SER A 19 10.32 -3.91 -5.35
C SER A 19 11.77 -3.94 -5.81
N PRO A 20 12.33 -5.13 -6.11
CA PRO A 20 13.69 -5.23 -6.67
C PRO A 20 13.78 -4.73 -8.12
N VAL A 21 12.65 -4.51 -8.78
CA VAL A 21 12.54 -4.12 -10.19
C VAL A 21 11.44 -3.09 -10.39
N PRO A 22 11.49 -2.27 -11.46
CA PRO A 22 10.43 -1.30 -11.76
C PRO A 22 9.07 -1.97 -11.94
N ILE A 23 8.01 -1.31 -11.44
CA ILE A 23 6.60 -1.68 -11.64
C ILE A 23 5.97 -0.69 -12.61
N GLY A 24 5.24 -1.19 -13.61
CA GLY A 24 4.48 -0.38 -14.55
C GLY A 24 3.07 -0.92 -14.77
N PHE A 25 2.18 -0.06 -15.22
CA PHE A 25 0.82 -0.44 -15.61
C PHE A 25 0.74 -0.53 -17.12
N GLU A 26 0.02 -1.53 -17.62
CA GLU A 26 -0.25 -1.69 -19.06
C GLU A 26 -1.55 -2.47 -19.28
N ASP A 27 -2.10 -2.38 -20.50
CA ASP A 27 -3.22 -3.21 -20.92
C ASP A 27 -2.71 -4.59 -21.35
N ILE A 28 -2.92 -5.60 -20.50
CA ILE A 28 -2.39 -6.95 -20.68
C ILE A 28 -3.40 -7.81 -21.45
N GLU A 29 -3.05 -8.20 -22.67
CA GLU A 29 -3.88 -9.13 -23.43
C GLU A 29 -3.92 -10.52 -22.78
N GLY A 30 -5.06 -11.24 -22.93
CA GLY A 30 -5.19 -12.63 -22.49
C GLY A 30 -5.68 -12.84 -21.07
N GLY A 31 -6.02 -11.76 -20.31
CA GLY A 31 -6.70 -11.85 -19.01
C GLY A 31 -5.78 -12.12 -17.83
N ALA A 32 -4.46 -12.03 -17.98
CA ALA A 32 -3.53 -12.01 -16.86
C ALA A 32 -3.65 -10.69 -16.09
N HIS A 33 -3.52 -10.73 -14.76
CA HIS A 33 -3.57 -9.55 -13.92
C HIS A 33 -2.21 -8.83 -13.81
N GLY A 34 -1.13 -9.55 -14.05
CA GLY A 34 0.24 -9.05 -14.04
C GLY A 34 1.23 -10.12 -14.45
N TYR A 35 2.47 -9.74 -14.60
CA TYR A 35 3.59 -10.66 -14.83
C TYR A 35 4.94 -10.00 -14.48
N PHE A 36 5.88 -10.82 -14.07
CA PHE A 36 7.29 -10.47 -13.98
C PHE A 36 8.00 -10.84 -15.29
N HIS A 37 8.50 -9.84 -16.03
CA HIS A 37 9.22 -10.04 -17.28
C HIS A 37 10.72 -10.23 -17.03
N LEU A 38 11.17 -11.48 -17.17
CA LEU A 38 12.53 -11.90 -16.83
C LEU A 38 13.62 -11.16 -17.65
N LEU A 39 13.38 -10.94 -18.94
CA LEU A 39 14.40 -10.33 -19.83
C LEU A 39 14.51 -8.82 -19.63
N ASP A 40 13.38 -8.14 -19.50
CA ASP A 40 13.35 -6.68 -19.30
C ASP A 40 13.52 -6.31 -17.82
N ASN A 41 13.52 -7.31 -16.93
CA ASN A 41 13.65 -7.16 -15.48
C ASN A 41 12.68 -6.12 -14.91
N ARG A 42 11.41 -6.25 -15.23
CA ARG A 42 10.32 -5.37 -14.82
C ARG A 42 9.05 -6.15 -14.46
N ILE A 43 8.20 -5.53 -13.68
CA ILE A 43 6.84 -6.01 -13.39
C ILE A 43 5.85 -5.18 -14.19
N ALA A 44 4.88 -5.85 -14.81
CA ALA A 44 3.72 -5.25 -15.43
C ALA A 44 2.44 -5.63 -14.67
N ILE A 45 1.55 -4.66 -14.48
CA ILE A 45 0.26 -4.84 -13.81
C ILE A 45 -0.84 -4.36 -14.74
N GLN A 46 -1.92 -5.14 -14.85
CA GLN A 46 -3.11 -4.79 -15.63
C GLN A 46 -3.74 -3.49 -15.13
N GLU A 47 -3.99 -2.56 -16.06
CA GLU A 47 -4.73 -1.33 -15.78
C GLU A 47 -6.20 -1.60 -15.41
N GLY A 48 -6.80 -0.70 -14.63
CA GLY A 48 -8.25 -0.68 -14.35
C GLY A 48 -8.74 -1.72 -13.35
N MET A 49 -7.86 -2.47 -12.69
CA MET A 49 -8.25 -3.38 -11.60
C MET A 49 -8.67 -2.62 -10.34
N SER A 50 -9.37 -3.30 -9.42
CA SER A 50 -9.64 -2.75 -8.10
C SER A 50 -8.33 -2.57 -7.32
N GLN A 51 -8.31 -1.65 -6.34
CA GLN A 51 -7.14 -1.38 -5.51
C GLN A 51 -6.62 -2.64 -4.82
N LEU A 52 -7.51 -3.47 -4.25
CA LEU A 52 -7.13 -4.71 -3.59
C LEU A 52 -6.50 -5.71 -4.57
N GLN A 53 -7.07 -5.86 -5.77
CA GLN A 53 -6.52 -6.75 -6.79
C GLN A 53 -5.15 -6.25 -7.26
N THR A 54 -4.99 -4.95 -7.46
CA THR A 54 -3.72 -4.32 -7.86
C THR A 54 -2.62 -4.57 -6.83
N ILE A 55 -2.89 -4.32 -5.54
CA ILE A 55 -1.94 -4.57 -4.45
C ILE A 55 -1.54 -6.04 -4.38
N LYS A 56 -2.53 -6.94 -4.38
CA LYS A 56 -2.28 -8.40 -4.33
C LYS A 56 -1.42 -8.85 -5.51
N THR A 57 -1.73 -8.36 -6.73
CA THR A 57 -0.97 -8.68 -7.93
C THR A 57 0.45 -8.14 -7.84
N ALA A 58 0.64 -6.88 -7.42
CA ALA A 58 1.96 -6.29 -7.24
C ALA A 58 2.84 -7.11 -6.29
N ILE A 59 2.31 -7.51 -5.13
CA ILE A 59 3.04 -8.34 -4.15
C ILE A 59 3.39 -9.71 -4.74
N HIS A 60 2.48 -10.33 -5.49
CA HIS A 60 2.71 -11.60 -6.16
C HIS A 60 3.87 -11.52 -7.17
N GLU A 61 3.87 -10.50 -8.02
CA GLU A 61 4.94 -10.31 -9.02
C GLU A 61 6.28 -9.89 -8.36
N ILE A 62 6.24 -9.11 -7.27
CA ILE A 62 7.43 -8.82 -6.46
C ILE A 62 8.01 -10.11 -5.88
N ALA A 63 7.17 -11.03 -5.40
CA ALA A 63 7.63 -12.33 -4.92
C ALA A 63 8.29 -13.15 -6.03
N HIS A 64 7.74 -13.13 -7.25
CA HIS A 64 8.40 -13.74 -8.42
C HIS A 64 9.74 -13.08 -8.72
N ALA A 65 9.83 -11.77 -8.71
CA ALA A 65 11.07 -11.04 -8.96
C ALA A 65 12.14 -11.34 -7.89
N LYS A 66 11.74 -11.45 -6.60
CA LYS A 66 12.67 -11.75 -5.50
C LYS A 66 13.13 -13.21 -5.47
N LEU A 67 12.23 -14.15 -5.71
CA LEU A 67 12.48 -15.58 -5.50
C LEU A 67 12.84 -16.34 -6.78
N HIS A 68 12.40 -15.87 -7.93
CA HIS A 68 12.42 -16.64 -9.16
C HIS A 68 13.11 -15.94 -10.34
N ALA A 69 13.71 -14.77 -10.12
CA ALA A 69 14.54 -14.11 -11.11
C ALA A 69 15.68 -15.04 -11.56
N ILE A 70 16.07 -14.92 -12.81
CA ILE A 70 17.22 -15.67 -13.36
C ILE A 70 18.38 -14.70 -13.46
N ASP A 71 19.52 -15.04 -12.86
CA ASP A 71 20.77 -14.40 -13.19
C ASP A 71 21.35 -15.11 -14.43
N PRO A 72 21.40 -14.46 -15.60
CA PRO A 72 21.93 -15.04 -16.81
C PRO A 72 23.43 -15.37 -16.72
N ASN A 73 24.12 -14.86 -15.68
CA ASN A 73 25.54 -15.09 -15.44
C ASN A 73 25.80 -16.18 -14.39
N ASP A 74 24.76 -16.74 -13.76
CA ASP A 74 24.90 -17.83 -12.80
C ASP A 74 24.65 -19.19 -13.45
N PRO A 75 25.70 -19.95 -13.79
CA PRO A 75 25.57 -21.28 -14.38
C PRO A 75 25.01 -22.33 -13.42
N GLU A 76 24.94 -22.06 -12.11
CA GLU A 76 24.45 -22.99 -11.11
C GLU A 76 22.93 -22.91 -10.88
N GLN A 77 22.22 -21.99 -11.53
CA GLN A 77 20.75 -21.89 -11.46
C GLN A 77 19.97 -23.06 -12.10
N THR A 78 20.60 -24.20 -12.28
CA THR A 78 19.95 -25.42 -12.79
C THR A 78 18.91 -26.02 -11.83
N ASN A 79 18.90 -25.58 -10.56
CA ASN A 79 18.03 -26.13 -9.50
C ASN A 79 16.79 -25.27 -9.22
N ARG A 80 16.17 -24.70 -10.27
CA ARG A 80 14.95 -23.91 -10.11
C ARG A 80 13.77 -24.80 -9.66
N PRO A 81 12.92 -24.29 -8.74
CA PRO A 81 11.65 -24.95 -8.45
C PRO A 81 10.80 -25.09 -9.72
N ASP A 82 9.97 -26.13 -9.79
CA ASP A 82 9.01 -26.28 -10.88
C ASP A 82 8.01 -25.10 -10.89
N SER A 83 7.32 -24.90 -12.02
CA SER A 83 6.40 -23.78 -12.20
C SER A 83 5.33 -23.72 -11.11
N ARG A 84 4.79 -24.88 -10.73
CA ARG A 84 3.76 -24.98 -9.69
C ARG A 84 4.27 -24.56 -8.32
N THR A 85 5.49 -24.93 -7.96
CA THR A 85 6.13 -24.51 -6.71
C THR A 85 6.37 -23.02 -6.69
N ARG A 86 6.83 -22.44 -7.80
CA ARG A 86 7.02 -21.00 -7.91
C ARG A 86 5.72 -20.23 -7.71
N GLU A 87 4.62 -20.67 -8.35
CA GLU A 87 3.31 -20.04 -8.19
C GLU A 87 2.82 -20.12 -6.74
N VAL A 88 2.97 -21.28 -6.09
CA VAL A 88 2.55 -21.42 -4.68
C VAL A 88 3.40 -20.57 -3.76
N GLN A 89 4.71 -20.47 -3.99
CA GLN A 89 5.57 -19.59 -3.20
C GLN A 89 5.15 -18.12 -3.34
N ALA A 90 4.97 -17.64 -4.57
CA ALA A 90 4.55 -16.26 -4.83
C ALA A 90 3.16 -15.95 -4.25
N GLU A 91 2.19 -16.84 -4.47
CA GLU A 91 0.84 -16.69 -3.94
C GLU A 91 0.80 -16.71 -2.40
N SER A 92 1.60 -17.58 -1.77
CA SER A 92 1.67 -17.66 -0.31
C SER A 92 2.34 -16.43 0.30
N VAL A 93 3.38 -15.88 -0.33
CA VAL A 93 3.97 -14.58 0.08
C VAL A 93 2.93 -13.48 -0.05
N ALA A 94 2.25 -13.38 -1.19
CA ALA A 94 1.21 -12.36 -1.41
C ALA A 94 0.09 -12.46 -0.37
N TYR A 95 -0.37 -13.68 -0.06
CA TYR A 95 -1.35 -13.91 0.98
C TYR A 95 -0.86 -13.45 2.36
N ALA A 96 0.35 -13.86 2.77
CA ALA A 96 0.90 -13.53 4.08
C ALA A 96 1.08 -12.02 4.26
N VAL A 97 1.59 -11.33 3.25
CA VAL A 97 1.76 -9.87 3.26
C VAL A 97 0.40 -9.16 3.28
N CYS A 98 -0.54 -9.55 2.43
CA CYS A 98 -1.90 -8.98 2.44
C CYS A 98 -2.57 -9.14 3.80
N GLN A 99 -2.50 -10.33 4.41
CA GLN A 99 -3.08 -10.59 5.74
C GLN A 99 -2.43 -9.75 6.85
N HIS A 100 -1.12 -9.51 6.78
CA HIS A 100 -0.42 -8.65 7.74
C HIS A 100 -1.01 -7.23 7.75
N TYR A 101 -1.39 -6.70 6.60
CA TYR A 101 -2.03 -5.39 6.46
C TYR A 101 -3.57 -5.42 6.51
N GLY A 102 -4.17 -6.53 6.92
CA GLY A 102 -5.63 -6.66 7.02
C GLY A 102 -6.37 -6.73 5.69
N LEU A 103 -5.67 -7.03 4.59
CA LEU A 103 -6.24 -7.18 3.26
C LEU A 103 -6.63 -8.63 3.02
N ASP A 104 -7.94 -8.94 3.01
CA ASP A 104 -8.43 -10.31 2.87
C ASP A 104 -8.38 -10.77 1.40
N THR A 105 -7.52 -11.76 1.15
CA THR A 105 -7.36 -12.43 -0.15
C THR A 105 -7.58 -13.95 -0.07
N SER A 106 -8.15 -14.43 1.03
CA SER A 106 -8.25 -15.86 1.37
C SER A 106 -8.99 -16.71 0.35
N GLU A 107 -10.09 -16.22 -0.23
CA GLU A 107 -10.87 -16.95 -1.24
C GLU A 107 -10.06 -17.34 -2.48
N TYR A 108 -9.04 -16.55 -2.81
CA TYR A 108 -8.21 -16.81 -3.99
C TYR A 108 -7.02 -17.74 -3.67
N SER A 109 -6.38 -17.58 -2.52
CA SER A 109 -5.07 -18.17 -2.22
C SER A 109 -5.14 -19.65 -1.80
N PHE A 110 -6.21 -20.07 -1.10
CA PHE A 110 -6.28 -21.43 -0.53
C PHE A 110 -6.33 -22.54 -1.58
N GLY A 111 -6.89 -22.30 -2.76
CA GLY A 111 -6.94 -23.29 -3.84
C GLY A 111 -5.56 -23.71 -4.35
N TYR A 112 -4.61 -22.78 -4.37
CA TYR A 112 -3.24 -23.05 -4.82
C TYR A 112 -2.47 -23.95 -3.84
N VAL A 113 -2.54 -23.63 -2.54
CA VAL A 113 -1.80 -24.34 -1.50
C VAL A 113 -2.30 -25.78 -1.34
N ALA A 114 -3.62 -25.99 -1.30
CA ALA A 114 -4.22 -27.31 -1.14
C ALA A 114 -3.87 -28.26 -2.28
N GLY A 115 -3.87 -27.76 -3.52
CA GLY A 115 -3.50 -28.57 -4.68
C GLY A 115 -2.01 -28.90 -4.76
N TRP A 116 -1.13 -28.01 -4.30
CA TRP A 116 0.32 -28.17 -4.38
C TRP A 116 0.88 -29.16 -3.36
N SER A 117 0.36 -29.16 -2.12
CA SER A 117 0.87 -29.98 -1.03
C SER A 117 0.65 -31.50 -1.23
N SER A 118 -0.23 -31.86 -2.14
CA SER A 118 -0.58 -33.25 -2.40
C SER A 118 0.57 -33.99 -3.08
N GLY A 119 1.09 -35.05 -2.42
CA GLY A 119 2.12 -35.96 -2.97
C GLY A 119 3.56 -35.47 -2.86
N ARG A 120 3.83 -34.40 -2.09
CA ARG A 120 5.20 -33.89 -1.86
C ARG A 120 5.80 -34.41 -0.56
N GLU A 121 7.12 -34.56 -0.56
CA GLU A 121 7.87 -34.95 0.63
C GLU A 121 7.85 -33.83 1.69
N LEU A 122 7.80 -34.22 2.97
CA LEU A 122 7.74 -33.29 4.10
C LEU A 122 8.93 -32.31 4.13
N ALA A 123 10.13 -32.77 3.72
CA ALA A 123 11.32 -31.93 3.67
C ALA A 123 11.18 -30.80 2.63
N GLU A 124 10.61 -31.11 1.47
CA GLU A 124 10.35 -30.14 0.40
C GLU A 124 9.31 -29.10 0.84
N LEU A 125 8.24 -29.54 1.50
CA LEU A 125 7.22 -28.62 2.06
C LEU A 125 7.83 -27.69 3.11
N LYS A 126 8.65 -28.20 4.02
CA LYS A 126 9.33 -27.38 5.03
C LYS A 126 10.29 -26.36 4.41
N ALA A 127 11.07 -26.76 3.40
CA ALA A 127 11.98 -25.85 2.70
C ALA A 127 11.21 -24.71 2.01
N SER A 128 10.12 -25.03 1.33
CA SER A 128 9.27 -24.00 0.70
C SER A 128 8.60 -23.06 1.72
N LEU A 129 8.13 -23.58 2.85
CA LEU A 129 7.56 -22.75 3.92
C LEU A 129 8.59 -21.78 4.51
N GLU A 130 9.85 -22.21 4.67
CA GLU A 130 10.92 -21.34 5.16
C GLU A 130 11.23 -20.21 4.15
N ILE A 131 11.28 -20.54 2.86
CA ILE A 131 11.44 -19.55 1.77
C ILE A 131 10.29 -18.53 1.79
N ILE A 132 9.04 -18.98 1.87
CA ILE A 132 7.85 -18.15 1.93
C ILE A 132 7.91 -17.22 3.15
N ARG A 133 8.22 -17.78 4.33
CA ARG A 133 8.32 -17.03 5.59
C ARG A 133 9.38 -15.94 5.51
N SER A 134 10.58 -16.26 5.01
CA SER A 134 11.67 -15.29 4.87
C SER A 134 11.31 -14.18 3.90
N ALA A 135 10.80 -14.50 2.72
CA ALA A 135 10.43 -13.53 1.70
C ALA A 135 9.28 -12.61 2.17
N ALA A 136 8.26 -13.18 2.83
CA ALA A 136 7.17 -12.39 3.39
C ALA A 136 7.67 -11.44 4.50
N HIS A 137 8.51 -11.93 5.41
CA HIS A 137 9.09 -11.11 6.47
C HIS A 137 9.95 -9.96 5.92
N GLU A 138 10.82 -10.24 4.96
CA GLU A 138 11.64 -9.21 4.32
C GLU A 138 10.80 -8.13 3.64
N LEU A 139 9.75 -8.55 2.90
CA LEU A 139 8.88 -7.61 2.21
C LEU A 139 8.05 -6.78 3.19
N ILE A 140 7.49 -7.39 4.25
CA ILE A 140 6.78 -6.66 5.31
C ILE A 140 7.70 -5.64 5.97
N SER A 141 8.93 -6.04 6.33
CA SER A 141 9.90 -5.12 6.97
C SER A 141 10.23 -3.93 6.07
N ALA A 142 10.45 -4.15 4.78
CA ALA A 142 10.71 -3.09 3.83
C ALA A 142 9.49 -2.17 3.65
N LEU A 143 8.28 -2.73 3.57
CA LEU A 143 7.05 -1.95 3.48
C LEU A 143 6.80 -1.10 4.73
N ASP A 144 7.01 -1.66 5.93
CA ASP A 144 6.85 -0.93 7.19
C ASP A 144 7.82 0.26 7.27
N GLU A 145 9.08 0.07 6.83
CA GLU A 145 10.09 1.13 6.76
C GLU A 145 9.65 2.24 5.79
N HIS A 146 9.30 1.90 4.55
CA HIS A 146 8.88 2.89 3.55
C HIS A 146 7.57 3.58 3.90
N LEU A 147 6.60 2.88 4.49
CA LEU A 147 5.38 3.50 4.98
C LEU A 147 5.65 4.49 6.13
N ALA A 148 6.60 4.17 7.02
CA ALA A 148 7.00 5.08 8.08
C ALA A 148 7.69 6.33 7.51
N GLU A 149 8.57 6.18 6.53
CA GLU A 149 9.22 7.30 5.82
C GLU A 149 8.20 8.20 5.13
N LEU A 150 7.23 7.63 4.41
CA LEU A 150 6.16 8.37 3.73
C LEU A 150 5.28 9.15 4.71
N ARG A 151 4.99 8.57 5.89
CA ARG A 151 4.26 9.28 6.95
C ARG A 151 5.05 10.45 7.52
N GLN A 152 6.34 10.24 7.82
CA GLN A 152 7.22 11.32 8.31
C GLN A 152 7.34 12.45 7.30
N GLN A 153 7.50 12.12 6.00
CA GLN A 153 7.56 13.13 4.95
C GLN A 153 6.26 13.93 4.87
N ARG A 154 5.12 13.27 4.93
CA ARG A 154 3.80 13.93 4.93
C ARG A 154 3.61 14.83 6.15
N GLU A 155 4.03 14.40 7.34
CA GLU A 155 3.98 15.22 8.55
C GLU A 155 4.88 16.45 8.43
N ALA A 156 6.08 16.31 7.85
CA ALA A 156 6.99 17.42 7.60
C ALA A 156 6.41 18.41 6.57
N ASP A 157 5.84 17.90 5.48
CA ASP A 157 5.20 18.72 4.45
C ASP A 157 3.99 19.49 5.01
N LEU A 158 3.18 18.86 5.86
CA LEU A 158 2.08 19.50 6.57
C LEU A 158 2.54 20.58 7.55
N SER A 159 3.63 20.32 8.29
CA SER A 159 4.22 21.30 9.20
C SER A 159 4.76 22.53 8.45
N ALA A 160 5.24 22.34 7.21
CA ALA A 160 5.78 23.42 6.37
C ALA A 160 4.67 24.13 5.56
N ALA A 161 3.48 23.54 5.40
CA ALA A 161 2.39 24.11 4.64
C ALA A 161 1.78 25.32 5.37
N GLN A 162 1.30 26.29 4.59
CA GLN A 162 0.54 27.44 5.11
C GLN A 162 -0.97 27.19 5.15
N GLU A 163 -1.45 26.17 4.45
CA GLU A 163 -2.85 25.76 4.41
C GLU A 163 -3.00 24.24 4.27
N ALA A 164 -4.10 23.71 4.76
CA ALA A 164 -4.47 22.30 4.59
C ALA A 164 -5.99 22.13 4.50
N ALA A 165 -6.42 21.05 3.85
CA ALA A 165 -7.80 20.59 3.83
C ALA A 165 -7.88 19.16 4.39
N PHE A 166 -8.72 18.95 5.41
CA PHE A 166 -8.92 17.68 6.08
C PHE A 166 -10.30 17.14 5.74
N ALA A 167 -10.37 15.93 5.20
CA ALA A 167 -11.63 15.22 5.04
C ALA A 167 -12.08 14.64 6.40
N LEU A 168 -13.39 14.63 6.65
CA LEU A 168 -14.00 14.08 7.85
C LEU A 168 -14.85 12.86 7.49
N ASP A 169 -15.05 11.93 8.44
CA ASP A 169 -15.79 10.68 8.22
C ASP A 169 -17.24 10.88 7.75
N ASN A 170 -17.83 12.03 8.04
CA ASN A 170 -19.19 12.38 7.61
C ASN A 170 -19.24 13.02 6.21
N GLY A 171 -18.13 13.05 5.47
CA GLY A 171 -18.02 13.68 4.16
C GLY A 171 -17.85 15.20 4.16
N SER A 172 -17.69 15.82 5.34
CA SER A 172 -17.35 17.24 5.47
C SER A 172 -15.86 17.47 5.22
N ILE A 173 -15.49 18.71 4.91
CA ILE A 173 -14.10 19.15 4.70
C ILE A 173 -13.80 20.32 5.61
N LEU A 174 -12.78 20.19 6.45
CA LEU A 174 -12.21 21.30 7.19
C LEU A 174 -11.06 21.90 6.36
N PHE A 175 -11.19 23.17 6.00
CA PHE A 175 -10.11 23.96 5.44
C PHE A 175 -9.52 24.81 6.55
N ILE A 176 -8.18 24.87 6.65
CA ILE A 176 -7.46 25.65 7.63
C ILE A 176 -6.23 26.30 6.98
N GLN A 177 -5.95 27.53 7.34
CA GLN A 177 -4.79 28.28 6.85
C GLN A 177 -4.15 29.11 7.99
N THR A 178 -2.85 29.35 7.88
CA THR A 178 -2.12 30.21 8.81
C THR A 178 -2.51 31.66 8.62
N CYS A 179 -2.64 32.41 9.71
CA CYS A 179 -2.82 33.87 9.73
C CYS A 179 -1.87 34.50 10.77
N ASP A 180 -1.86 35.84 10.85
CA ASP A 180 -0.93 36.58 11.72
C ASP A 180 -1.03 36.23 13.21
N SER A 181 -2.21 35.81 13.69
CA SER A 181 -2.49 35.48 15.09
C SER A 181 -2.67 33.97 15.37
N GLY A 182 -2.51 33.11 14.37
CA GLY A 182 -2.78 31.68 14.50
C GLY A 182 -3.32 31.08 13.22
N TYR A 183 -4.59 30.69 13.21
CA TYR A 183 -5.21 30.00 12.08
C TYR A 183 -6.62 30.51 11.79
N ASP A 184 -6.93 30.68 10.52
CA ASP A 184 -8.31 30.79 10.03
C ASP A 184 -8.80 29.41 9.60
N TYR A 185 -10.03 29.02 9.96
CA TYR A 185 -10.61 27.77 9.52
C TYR A 185 -12.02 27.94 8.95
N THR A 186 -12.40 27.04 8.03
CA THR A 186 -13.76 26.92 7.52
C THR A 186 -14.13 25.44 7.37
N LEU A 187 -15.25 25.05 7.94
CA LEU A 187 -15.84 23.72 7.81
C LEU A 187 -16.90 23.74 6.72
N TYR A 188 -16.74 22.91 5.70
CA TYR A 188 -17.69 22.71 4.61
C TYR A 188 -18.42 21.38 4.78
N GLY A 189 -19.73 21.38 4.57
CA GLY A 189 -20.53 20.17 4.51
C GLY A 189 -20.34 19.38 3.21
N PRO A 190 -20.91 18.15 3.14
CA PRO A 190 -20.87 17.32 1.92
C PRO A 190 -21.48 17.99 0.68
N ASP A 191 -22.34 18.98 0.86
CA ASP A 191 -22.94 19.79 -0.20
C ASP A 191 -22.10 21.02 -0.57
N ASN A 192 -20.87 21.09 -0.07
CA ASN A 192 -19.91 22.19 -0.27
C ASN A 192 -20.39 23.57 0.26
N LYS A 193 -21.30 23.59 1.23
CA LYS A 193 -21.70 24.79 1.94
C LYS A 193 -20.93 24.94 3.23
N ALA A 194 -20.53 26.16 3.54
CA ALA A 194 -19.92 26.47 4.83
C ALA A 194 -20.91 26.19 5.97
N LEU A 195 -20.50 25.36 6.90
CA LEU A 195 -21.25 25.00 8.11
C LEU A 195 -20.79 25.81 9.31
N ASP A 196 -19.48 26.06 9.41
CA ASP A 196 -18.83 26.79 10.49
C ASP A 196 -17.52 27.40 10.00
N GLY A 197 -16.97 28.34 10.76
CA GLY A 197 -15.70 28.99 10.47
C GLY A 197 -15.33 30.02 11.52
N GLY A 198 -14.05 30.26 11.66
CA GLY A 198 -13.55 31.20 12.66
C GLY A 198 -12.04 31.32 12.64
N GLN A 199 -11.54 31.91 13.71
CA GLN A 199 -10.12 32.08 13.97
C GLN A 199 -9.73 31.33 15.25
N LEU A 200 -8.58 30.65 15.20
CA LEU A 200 -7.93 30.05 16.35
C LEU A 200 -6.71 30.89 16.71
N ASP A 201 -6.75 31.52 17.88
CA ASP A 201 -5.58 32.20 18.46
C ASP A 201 -4.69 31.16 19.17
N ALA A 202 -3.95 30.42 18.38
CA ALA A 202 -3.10 29.33 18.84
C ALA A 202 -1.74 29.34 18.11
N PRO A 203 -0.94 30.37 18.33
CA PRO A 203 0.38 30.46 17.68
C PRO A 203 1.28 29.31 18.14
N GLY A 204 1.90 28.61 17.18
CA GLY A 204 2.85 27.53 17.46
C GLY A 204 2.27 26.12 17.42
N LEU A 205 0.99 25.92 17.14
CA LEU A 205 0.47 24.62 16.77
C LEU A 205 0.93 24.22 15.36
N THR A 206 0.93 22.95 15.08
CA THR A 206 1.01 22.46 13.69
C THR A 206 -0.36 22.55 13.02
N LEU A 207 -0.41 22.58 11.68
CA LEU A 207 -1.71 22.57 10.97
C LEU A 207 -2.62 21.40 11.37
N PRO A 208 -2.13 20.16 11.54
CA PRO A 208 -2.96 19.07 12.06
C PRO A 208 -3.54 19.32 13.45
N ASP A 209 -2.71 19.81 14.37
CA ASP A 209 -3.14 20.11 15.75
C ASP A 209 -4.16 21.25 15.78
N ALA A 210 -3.94 22.29 14.97
CA ALA A 210 -4.87 23.40 14.81
C ALA A 210 -6.20 22.92 14.18
N GLY A 211 -6.14 21.98 13.23
CA GLY A 211 -7.33 21.35 12.65
C GLY A 211 -8.11 20.56 13.69
N GLN A 212 -7.45 19.82 14.55
CA GLN A 212 -8.09 19.08 15.66
C GLN A 212 -8.70 20.04 16.68
N GLU A 213 -8.02 21.13 17.00
CA GLU A 213 -8.53 22.16 17.93
C GLU A 213 -9.76 22.87 17.36
N ALA A 214 -9.78 23.17 16.05
CA ALA A 214 -10.93 23.76 15.35
C ALA A 214 -12.18 22.86 15.43
N LEU A 215 -12.02 21.54 15.53
CA LEU A 215 -13.12 20.59 15.62
C LEU A 215 -13.60 20.29 17.05
N ASN A 216 -12.82 20.64 18.08
CA ASN A 216 -13.14 20.35 19.47
C ASN A 216 -14.49 20.90 19.97
N PRO A 217 -14.98 22.07 19.55
CA PRO A 217 -16.32 22.56 19.96
C PRO A 217 -17.48 21.80 19.30
N VAL A 218 -17.21 21.06 18.23
CA VAL A 218 -18.23 20.43 17.38
C VAL A 218 -17.92 18.94 17.38
N SER A 219 -18.47 18.15 18.23
CA SER A 219 -18.36 16.67 18.42
C SER A 219 -18.00 15.82 17.18
N TYR A 220 -17.00 16.17 16.43
CA TYR A 220 -16.43 15.39 15.32
C TYR A 220 -15.28 14.55 15.85
N THR A 221 -15.33 13.25 15.65
CA THR A 221 -14.49 12.32 16.38
C THR A 221 -13.20 11.91 15.71
N HIS A 222 -13.00 12.12 14.38
CA HIS A 222 -11.77 11.75 13.70
C HIS A 222 -11.48 12.57 12.44
N LEU A 223 -10.26 13.06 12.33
CA LEU A 223 -9.66 13.55 11.08
C LEU A 223 -9.21 12.35 10.24
N THR A 224 -9.71 12.22 9.02
CA THR A 224 -9.05 11.39 8.01
C THR A 224 -7.92 12.19 7.36
N LEU A 225 -6.91 11.48 6.83
CA LEU A 225 -5.67 12.08 6.34
C LEU A 225 -5.88 13.32 5.44
N PRO A 226 -5.09 14.38 5.64
CA PRO A 226 -5.27 15.64 4.91
C PRO A 226 -4.86 15.52 3.44
N THR A 227 -5.60 16.21 2.57
CA THR A 227 -5.16 16.48 1.21
C THR A 227 -4.44 17.83 1.20
N ILE A 228 -3.11 17.82 1.01
CA ILE A 228 -2.33 19.05 0.82
C ILE A 228 -2.65 19.59 -0.58
N ARG A 229 -3.12 20.83 -0.68
CA ARG A 229 -3.03 21.59 -1.93
C ARG A 229 -1.68 22.33 -1.92
N LEU A 230 -0.77 21.89 -2.79
CA LEU A 230 0.41 22.64 -3.18
C LEU A 230 0.04 23.72 -4.18
#